data_5025f68ec6eda6d9d04aad28a1ee70c2
#
_entry.id   5025f68ec6eda6d9d04aad28a1ee70c2
#
_cell.length_a   1.000
_cell.length_b   1.000
_cell.length_c   1.000
_cell.angle_alpha   90.00
_cell.angle_beta   90.00
_cell.angle_gamma   90.00
#
_symmetry.space_group_name_H-M   'P 1'
#
loop_
_entity.id
_entity.type
_entity.pdbx_description
1 polymer ?
#
loop_
_entity_poly.entity_id
_entity_poly.type
_entity_poly.pdbx_seq_one_letter_code
_entity_poly.pdbx_strand_id
1 'polypeptide(L)'
;MLKKLLIFFIALAPIAAVAQDVKIAYINAQEVFAAMPELSNIETQLSQKQEQINKNGQALIDEFNKKAEEFEASTSTASETVIQDQQKQLQSIQERYQLFLQNSQQEMNQLQQQLLEPLNEKIAEAIKSVGDTNNYTYVFDVSTMQSPIVYVNPSATNITQDVKTKLGL
;
A
#
# COMPACT_ATOMS: atom_id res chain seq x y z
N MET A 1 0.96 -51.98 -54.95
CA MET A 1 2.12 -51.43 -54.18
C MET A 1 2.05 -49.94 -54.00
N LEU A 2 1.41 -49.18 -54.87
CA LEU A 2 1.27 -47.68 -54.73
C LEU A 2 0.44 -47.23 -53.54
N LYS A 3 -0.58 -47.97 -53.11
CA LYS A 3 -1.43 -47.63 -51.99
C LYS A 3 -0.74 -47.70 -50.62
N LYS A 4 0.31 -48.47 -50.46
CA LYS A 4 1.09 -48.57 -49.22
C LYS A 4 2.14 -47.46 -49.09
N LEU A 5 2.54 -46.82 -50.19
CA LEU A 5 3.51 -45.75 -50.24
C LEU A 5 2.84 -44.42 -49.82
N LEU A 6 1.53 -44.25 -50.10
CA LEU A 6 0.76 -43.01 -49.73
C LEU A 6 0.53 -42.89 -48.24
N ILE A 7 0.41 -43.98 -47.49
CA ILE A 7 0.19 -43.99 -46.05
C ILE A 7 1.48 -43.61 -45.28
N PHE A 8 2.64 -43.89 -45.85
CA PHE A 8 3.94 -43.57 -45.23
C PHE A 8 4.28 -42.08 -45.30
N PHE A 9 3.73 -41.34 -46.29
CA PHE A 9 3.98 -39.90 -46.46
C PHE A 9 3.14 -39.04 -45.53
N ILE A 10 2.00 -39.55 -45.02
CA ILE A 10 1.15 -38.83 -44.06
C ILE A 10 1.73 -38.87 -42.63
N ALA A 11 2.58 -39.85 -42.31
CA ALA A 11 3.21 -40.01 -41.00
C ALA A 11 4.42 -39.07 -40.77
N LEU A 12 4.87 -38.36 -41.81
CA LEU A 12 5.97 -37.40 -41.73
C LEU A 12 5.53 -35.93 -41.84
N ALA A 13 4.26 -35.64 -41.53
CA ALA A 13 3.86 -34.26 -41.33
C ALA A 13 4.64 -33.75 -40.13
N PRO A 14 5.54 -32.74 -40.27
CA PRO A 14 6.16 -32.13 -39.09
C PRO A 14 5.02 -31.58 -38.26
N ILE A 15 4.85 -32.09 -37.06
CA ILE A 15 4.09 -31.42 -36.03
C ILE A 15 4.93 -30.18 -35.77
N ALA A 16 4.66 -29.11 -36.50
CA ALA A 16 5.14 -27.79 -36.14
C ALA A 16 4.54 -27.54 -34.73
N ALA A 17 5.31 -27.89 -33.71
CA ALA A 17 5.03 -27.43 -32.37
C ALA A 17 5.04 -25.92 -32.47
N VAL A 18 3.87 -25.32 -32.50
CA VAL A 18 3.71 -23.87 -32.35
C VAL A 18 4.17 -23.60 -30.93
N ALA A 19 5.48 -23.42 -30.74
CA ALA A 19 6.01 -22.81 -29.55
C ALA A 19 5.35 -21.44 -29.51
N GLN A 20 4.35 -21.28 -28.68
CA GLN A 20 3.84 -19.96 -28.40
C GLN A 20 5.00 -19.19 -27.80
N ASP A 21 5.53 -18.22 -28.55
CA ASP A 21 6.54 -17.32 -28.07
C ASP A 21 5.97 -16.59 -26.84
N VAL A 22 6.46 -17.00 -25.66
CA VAL A 22 6.07 -16.38 -24.39
C VAL A 22 6.63 -14.97 -24.38
N LYS A 23 5.76 -13.99 -24.62
CA LYS A 23 6.15 -12.59 -24.64
C LYS A 23 6.15 -12.04 -23.22
N ILE A 24 7.32 -11.64 -22.75
CA ILE A 24 7.53 -11.16 -21.38
C ILE A 24 7.93 -9.70 -21.42
N ALA A 25 7.38 -8.93 -20.47
CA ALA A 25 7.78 -7.56 -20.22
C ALA A 25 8.07 -7.36 -18.72
N TYR A 26 8.67 -6.23 -18.38
CA TYR A 26 8.81 -5.79 -17.00
C TYR A 26 8.38 -4.34 -16.82
N ILE A 27 8.08 -3.98 -15.59
CA ILE A 27 7.65 -2.64 -15.17
C ILE A 27 8.38 -2.24 -13.89
N ASN A 28 8.61 -0.95 -13.73
CA ASN A 28 8.89 -0.33 -12.44
C ASN A 28 7.59 0.32 -11.93
N ALA A 29 6.79 -0.44 -11.17
CA ALA A 29 5.50 0.04 -10.67
C ALA A 29 5.67 1.20 -9.68
N GLN A 30 6.77 1.25 -8.93
CA GLN A 30 7.06 2.35 -8.01
C GLN A 30 7.32 3.67 -8.76
N GLU A 31 7.94 3.62 -9.93
CA GLU A 31 8.14 4.80 -10.78
C GLU A 31 6.82 5.33 -11.35
N VAL A 32 5.90 4.43 -11.72
CA VAL A 32 4.54 4.81 -12.14
C VAL A 32 3.79 5.43 -10.98
N PHE A 33 3.80 4.77 -9.82
CA PHE A 33 3.15 5.24 -8.59
C PHE A 33 3.64 6.64 -8.19
N ALA A 34 4.95 6.88 -8.18
CA ALA A 34 5.54 8.17 -7.84
C ALA A 34 5.17 9.30 -8.81
N ALA A 35 4.77 8.97 -10.04
CA ALA A 35 4.33 9.94 -11.04
C ALA A 35 2.83 10.28 -10.94
N MET A 36 2.06 9.57 -10.10
CA MET A 36 0.61 9.78 -9.98
C MET A 36 0.29 11.13 -9.32
N PRO A 37 -0.50 12.00 -9.97
CA PRO A 37 -0.84 13.32 -9.41
C PRO A 37 -1.68 13.24 -8.13
N GLU A 38 -2.40 12.15 -7.92
CA GLU A 38 -3.22 11.90 -6.74
C GLU A 38 -2.39 11.80 -5.44
N LEU A 39 -1.09 11.46 -5.53
CA LEU A 39 -0.21 11.33 -4.36
C LEU A 39 -0.14 12.60 -3.52
N SER A 40 -0.05 13.77 -4.15
CA SER A 40 0.01 15.04 -3.41
C SER A 40 -1.23 15.26 -2.54
N ASN A 41 -2.40 14.87 -3.03
CA ASN A 41 -3.64 14.96 -2.24
C ASN A 41 -3.66 13.91 -1.12
N ILE A 42 -3.19 12.69 -1.38
CA ILE A 42 -3.08 11.63 -0.37
C ILE A 42 -2.14 12.06 0.75
N GLU A 43 -0.96 12.57 0.43
CA GLU A 43 0.01 13.10 1.41
C GLU A 43 -0.60 14.22 2.26
N THR A 44 -1.36 15.13 1.63
CA THR A 44 -2.06 16.19 2.33
C THR A 44 -3.08 15.65 3.33
N GLN A 45 -3.90 14.68 2.94
CA GLN A 45 -4.90 14.08 3.82
C GLN A 45 -4.26 13.32 4.99
N LEU A 46 -3.19 12.56 4.73
CA LEU A 46 -2.45 11.85 5.78
C LEU A 46 -1.79 12.84 6.75
N SER A 47 -1.20 13.92 6.24
CA SER A 47 -0.60 14.98 7.06
C SER A 47 -1.63 15.67 7.95
N GLN A 48 -2.80 16.02 7.40
CA GLN A 48 -3.91 16.62 8.16
C GLN A 48 -4.42 15.68 9.26
N LYS A 49 -4.55 14.38 8.95
CA LYS A 49 -4.95 13.38 9.95
C LYS A 49 -3.91 13.25 11.06
N GLN A 50 -2.63 13.24 10.71
CA GLN A 50 -1.54 13.20 11.69
C GLN A 50 -1.54 14.43 12.60
N GLU A 51 -1.76 15.62 12.04
CA GLU A 51 -1.87 16.86 12.81
C GLU A 51 -3.05 16.82 13.80
N GLN A 52 -4.20 16.33 13.34
CA GLN A 52 -5.37 16.15 14.19
C GLN A 52 -5.11 15.16 15.34
N ILE A 53 -4.44 14.03 15.05
CA ILE A 53 -4.03 13.05 16.07
C ILE A 53 -3.10 13.72 17.09
N ASN A 54 -2.09 14.44 16.64
CA ASN A 54 -1.15 15.13 17.52
C ASN A 54 -1.87 16.15 18.43
N LYS A 55 -2.78 16.93 17.87
CA LYS A 55 -3.57 17.91 18.63
C LYS A 55 -4.46 17.25 19.68
N ASN A 56 -5.14 16.16 19.32
CA ASN A 56 -6.00 15.44 20.25
C ASN A 56 -5.18 14.74 21.35
N GLY A 57 -4.03 14.16 21.00
CA GLY A 57 -3.10 13.58 21.98
C GLY A 57 -2.55 14.62 22.95
N GLN A 58 -2.18 15.80 22.46
CA GLN A 58 -1.71 16.90 23.29
C GLN A 58 -2.80 17.37 24.28
N ALA A 59 -4.04 17.47 23.85
CA ALA A 59 -5.15 17.84 24.71
C ALA A 59 -5.34 16.86 25.89
N LEU A 60 -5.13 15.57 25.70
CA LEU A 60 -5.16 14.56 26.76
C LEU A 60 -3.97 14.69 27.73
N ILE A 61 -2.79 15.04 27.21
CA ILE A 61 -1.61 15.32 28.03
C ILE A 61 -1.82 16.58 28.87
N ASP A 62 -2.38 17.64 28.29
CA ASP A 62 -2.68 18.89 28.99
C ASP A 62 -3.74 18.68 30.07
N GLU A 63 -4.79 17.87 29.78
CA GLU A 63 -5.80 17.46 30.77
C GLU A 63 -5.14 16.71 31.95
N PHE A 64 -4.25 15.76 31.64
CA PHE A 64 -3.53 15.00 32.66
C PHE A 64 -2.67 15.93 33.54
N ASN A 65 -1.87 16.80 32.94
CA ASN A 65 -0.98 17.70 33.64
C ASN A 65 -1.78 18.64 34.57
N LYS A 66 -2.86 19.19 34.05
CA LYS A 66 -3.75 20.05 34.85
C LYS A 66 -4.32 19.30 36.05
N LYS A 67 -4.79 18.05 35.85
CA LYS A 67 -5.33 17.22 36.93
C LYS A 67 -4.27 16.81 37.94
N ALA A 68 -3.05 16.55 37.48
CA ALA A 68 -1.91 16.24 38.36
C ALA A 68 -1.53 17.45 39.23
N GLU A 69 -1.51 18.67 38.69
CA GLU A 69 -1.28 19.90 39.44
C GLU A 69 -2.40 20.13 40.49
N GLU A 70 -3.69 19.95 40.11
CA GLU A 70 -4.83 20.04 41.06
C GLU A 70 -4.69 19.02 42.19
N PHE A 71 -4.29 17.78 41.87
CA PHE A 71 -4.06 16.73 42.86
C PHE A 71 -2.93 17.12 43.83
N GLU A 72 -1.79 17.55 43.31
CA GLU A 72 -0.63 17.95 44.11
C GLU A 72 -0.95 19.09 45.09
N ALA A 73 -1.66 20.12 44.58
CA ALA A 73 -2.08 21.26 45.38
C ALA A 73 -3.08 20.89 46.49
N SER A 74 -3.92 19.89 46.31
CA SER A 74 -4.97 19.51 47.23
C SER A 74 -4.55 18.41 48.23
N THR A 75 -3.48 17.66 47.97
CA THR A 75 -3.08 16.46 48.73
C THR A 75 -2.90 16.71 50.22
N SER A 76 -2.43 17.90 50.62
CA SER A 76 -2.21 18.24 52.04
C SER A 76 -3.48 18.63 52.81
N THR A 77 -4.57 18.94 52.12
CA THR A 77 -5.79 19.54 52.75
C THR A 77 -7.06 18.73 52.44
N ALA A 78 -7.03 17.87 51.45
CA ALA A 78 -8.17 17.08 50.98
C ALA A 78 -8.48 15.90 51.90
N SER A 79 -9.73 15.49 51.93
CA SER A 79 -10.12 14.21 52.58
C SER A 79 -9.62 13.00 51.75
N GLU A 80 -9.49 11.87 52.45
CA GLU A 80 -9.05 10.60 51.79
C GLU A 80 -9.93 10.23 50.60
N THR A 81 -11.23 10.45 50.69
CA THR A 81 -12.18 10.19 49.59
C THR A 81 -11.89 11.07 48.38
N VAL A 82 -11.57 12.36 48.58
CA VAL A 82 -11.20 13.25 47.48
C VAL A 82 -9.88 12.84 46.84
N ILE A 83 -8.89 12.46 47.65
CA ILE A 83 -7.61 11.94 47.16
C ILE A 83 -7.81 10.71 46.28
N GLN A 84 -8.61 9.74 46.75
CA GLN A 84 -8.90 8.52 45.97
C GLN A 84 -9.64 8.83 44.67
N ASP A 85 -10.57 9.78 44.67
CA ASP A 85 -11.31 10.18 43.46
C ASP A 85 -10.38 10.83 42.44
N GLN A 86 -9.52 11.75 42.86
CA GLN A 86 -8.54 12.41 41.99
C GLN A 86 -7.53 11.39 41.41
N GLN A 87 -7.07 10.39 42.18
CA GLN A 87 -6.23 9.32 41.69
C GLN A 87 -6.92 8.50 40.57
N LYS A 88 -8.20 8.16 40.76
CA LYS A 88 -9.00 7.48 39.74
C LYS A 88 -9.16 8.33 38.47
N GLN A 89 -9.34 9.66 38.61
CA GLN A 89 -9.41 10.54 37.45
C GLN A 89 -8.10 10.54 36.67
N LEU A 90 -6.95 10.65 37.34
CA LEU A 90 -5.64 10.57 36.69
C LEU A 90 -5.43 9.22 35.97
N GLN A 91 -5.77 8.11 36.63
CA GLN A 91 -5.70 6.80 36.00
C GLN A 91 -6.61 6.70 34.77
N SER A 92 -7.82 7.20 34.85
CA SER A 92 -8.77 7.21 33.73
C SER A 92 -8.23 7.99 32.52
N ILE A 93 -7.57 9.14 32.75
CA ILE A 93 -6.95 9.92 31.66
C ILE A 93 -5.80 9.13 31.01
N GLN A 94 -4.97 8.44 31.83
CA GLN A 94 -3.91 7.59 31.32
C GLN A 94 -4.46 6.43 30.44
N GLU A 95 -5.50 5.76 30.90
CA GLU A 95 -6.16 4.70 30.15
C GLU A 95 -6.75 5.23 28.83
N ARG A 96 -7.41 6.39 28.86
CA ARG A 96 -7.93 7.07 27.66
C ARG A 96 -6.81 7.41 26.69
N TYR A 97 -5.66 7.86 27.18
CA TYR A 97 -4.51 8.18 26.33
C TYR A 97 -3.95 6.92 25.66
N GLN A 98 -3.81 5.80 26.37
CA GLN A 98 -3.36 4.53 25.79
C GLN A 98 -4.31 4.03 24.70
N LEU A 99 -5.63 4.08 24.98
CA LEU A 99 -6.66 3.73 23.98
C LEU A 99 -6.61 4.68 22.78
N PHE A 100 -6.42 5.95 23.01
CA PHE A 100 -6.29 6.94 21.95
C PHE A 100 -5.10 6.63 21.04
N LEU A 101 -3.93 6.30 21.59
CA LEU A 101 -2.76 5.93 20.78
C LEU A 101 -3.03 4.70 19.90
N GLN A 102 -3.64 3.67 20.48
CA GLN A 102 -3.98 2.44 19.74
C GLN A 102 -4.98 2.72 18.61
N ASN A 103 -6.06 3.45 18.92
CA ASN A 103 -7.09 3.78 17.94
C ASN A 103 -6.54 4.69 16.83
N SER A 104 -5.72 5.68 17.19
CA SER A 104 -5.09 6.60 16.22
C SER A 104 -4.19 5.87 15.24
N GLN A 105 -3.41 4.88 15.71
CA GLN A 105 -2.59 4.06 14.83
C GLN A 105 -3.46 3.24 13.86
N GLN A 106 -4.54 2.66 14.36
CA GLN A 106 -5.47 1.89 13.53
C GLN A 106 -6.17 2.78 12.50
N GLU A 107 -6.65 3.96 12.92
CA GLU A 107 -7.29 4.93 12.02
C GLU A 107 -6.33 5.41 10.92
N MET A 108 -5.06 5.67 11.27
CA MET A 108 -4.05 6.07 10.30
C MET A 108 -3.79 4.98 9.27
N ASN A 109 -3.64 3.71 9.71
CA ASN A 109 -3.44 2.58 8.83
C ASN A 109 -4.65 2.36 7.90
N GLN A 110 -5.86 2.48 8.43
CA GLN A 110 -7.09 2.36 7.64
C GLN A 110 -7.20 3.48 6.60
N LEU A 111 -6.93 4.72 6.99
CA LEU A 111 -6.95 5.86 6.08
C LEU A 111 -5.91 5.67 4.95
N GLN A 112 -4.70 5.24 5.30
CA GLN A 112 -3.66 4.97 4.31
C GLN A 112 -4.10 3.90 3.30
N GLN A 113 -4.66 2.80 3.76
CA GLN A 113 -5.19 1.75 2.88
C GLN A 113 -6.30 2.28 1.98
N GLN A 114 -7.29 2.97 2.55
CA GLN A 114 -8.43 3.54 1.79
C GLN A 114 -7.99 4.52 0.70
N LEU A 115 -6.94 5.29 0.95
CA LEU A 115 -6.44 6.27 -0.02
C LEU A 115 -5.55 5.64 -1.09
N LEU A 116 -4.77 4.60 -0.74
CA LEU A 116 -3.82 3.97 -1.66
C LEU A 116 -4.44 2.85 -2.50
N GLU A 117 -5.45 2.16 -1.99
CA GLU A 117 -6.09 1.04 -2.70
C GLU A 117 -6.61 1.44 -4.09
N PRO A 118 -7.41 2.53 -4.26
CA PRO A 118 -7.88 2.94 -5.58
C PRO A 118 -6.74 3.31 -6.54
N LEU A 119 -5.64 3.83 -6.00
CA LEU A 119 -4.47 4.19 -6.80
C LEU A 119 -3.75 2.93 -7.33
N ASN A 120 -3.59 1.94 -6.46
CA ASN A 120 -3.01 0.66 -6.83
C ASN A 120 -3.88 -0.09 -7.86
N GLU A 121 -5.20 -0.07 -7.69
CA GLU A 121 -6.13 -0.65 -8.66
C GLU A 121 -6.02 0.03 -10.02
N LYS A 122 -5.97 1.36 -10.05
CA LYS A 122 -5.81 2.15 -11.30
C LYS A 122 -4.51 1.79 -12.03
N ILE A 123 -3.41 1.63 -11.31
CA ILE A 123 -2.13 1.19 -11.87
C ILE A 123 -2.22 -0.25 -12.39
N ALA A 124 -2.80 -1.17 -11.62
CA ALA A 124 -2.96 -2.56 -12.01
C ALA A 124 -3.81 -2.71 -13.28
N GLU A 125 -4.90 -1.95 -13.40
CA GLU A 125 -5.75 -1.92 -14.60
C GLU A 125 -4.99 -1.37 -15.81
N ALA A 126 -4.16 -0.34 -15.63
CA ALA A 126 -3.33 0.21 -16.70
C ALA A 126 -2.27 -0.82 -17.17
N ILE A 127 -1.61 -1.51 -16.22
CA ILE A 127 -0.66 -2.59 -16.53
C ILE A 127 -1.37 -3.70 -17.31
N LYS A 128 -2.54 -4.14 -16.84
CA LYS A 128 -3.35 -5.14 -17.52
C LYS A 128 -3.71 -4.71 -18.94
N SER A 129 -4.18 -3.49 -19.12
CA SER A 129 -4.56 -2.95 -20.42
C SER A 129 -3.38 -2.91 -21.40
N VAL A 130 -2.19 -2.48 -20.94
CA VAL A 130 -0.96 -2.49 -21.76
C VAL A 130 -0.53 -3.92 -22.08
N GLY A 131 -0.62 -4.82 -21.09
CA GLY A 131 -0.33 -6.23 -21.25
C GLY A 131 -1.20 -6.90 -22.32
N ASP A 132 -2.50 -6.72 -22.22
CA ASP A 132 -3.48 -7.27 -23.16
C ASP A 132 -3.28 -6.70 -24.58
N THR A 133 -3.11 -5.39 -24.71
CA THR A 133 -2.92 -4.72 -26.02
C THR A 133 -1.69 -5.22 -26.76
N ASN A 134 -0.61 -5.52 -26.02
CA ASN A 134 0.66 -5.95 -26.60
C ASN A 134 0.84 -7.47 -26.59
N ASN A 135 -0.16 -8.23 -26.13
CA ASN A 135 -0.12 -9.70 -26.02
C ASN A 135 1.06 -10.20 -25.17
N TYR A 136 1.36 -9.52 -24.04
CA TYR A 136 2.33 -10.05 -23.08
C TYR A 136 1.72 -11.20 -22.29
N THR A 137 2.45 -12.30 -22.18
CA THR A 137 2.05 -13.45 -21.36
C THR A 137 2.27 -13.15 -19.88
N TYR A 138 3.36 -12.43 -19.57
CA TYR A 138 3.71 -12.01 -18.21
C TYR A 138 4.27 -10.60 -18.22
N VAL A 139 3.94 -9.86 -17.17
CA VAL A 139 4.57 -8.58 -16.80
C VAL A 139 5.09 -8.71 -15.39
N PHE A 140 6.39 -8.54 -15.19
CA PHE A 140 7.03 -8.62 -13.89
C PHE A 140 7.31 -7.23 -13.34
N ASP A 141 6.91 -6.99 -12.09
CA ASP A 141 7.33 -5.79 -11.38
C ASP A 141 8.73 -5.99 -10.80
N VAL A 142 9.63 -5.09 -11.16
CA VAL A 142 11.04 -5.10 -10.71
C VAL A 142 11.34 -3.99 -9.72
N SER A 143 10.32 -3.28 -9.24
CA SER A 143 10.48 -2.10 -8.40
C SER A 143 10.75 -2.38 -6.92
N THR A 144 10.45 -3.60 -6.43
CA THR A 144 10.57 -3.94 -5.02
C THR A 144 11.74 -4.87 -4.74
N MET A 145 12.36 -4.73 -3.56
CA MET A 145 13.42 -5.66 -3.10
C MET A 145 12.90 -7.10 -2.88
N GLN A 146 11.58 -7.28 -2.76
CA GLN A 146 10.93 -8.58 -2.67
C GLN A 146 10.64 -9.19 -4.05
N SER A 147 10.92 -8.45 -5.14
CA SER A 147 10.77 -9.00 -6.48
C SER A 147 11.64 -10.24 -6.64
N PRO A 148 11.10 -11.35 -7.19
CA PRO A 148 11.89 -12.54 -7.46
C PRO A 148 12.85 -12.36 -8.66
N ILE A 149 12.79 -11.21 -9.34
CA ILE A 149 13.61 -10.88 -10.50
C ILE A 149 14.93 -10.27 -10.04
N VAL A 150 16.00 -11.03 -10.12
CA VAL A 150 17.34 -10.59 -9.73
C VAL A 150 18.16 -9.98 -10.85
N TYR A 151 17.73 -10.19 -12.11
CA TYR A 151 18.40 -9.67 -13.30
C TYR A 151 17.41 -9.40 -14.41
N VAL A 152 17.55 -8.25 -15.06
CA VAL A 152 16.82 -7.87 -16.27
C VAL A 152 17.84 -7.55 -17.37
N ASN A 153 17.77 -8.23 -18.50
CA ASN A 153 18.62 -7.93 -19.64
C ASN A 153 18.25 -6.54 -20.22
N PRO A 154 19.23 -5.70 -20.60
CA PRO A 154 18.95 -4.39 -21.21
C PRO A 154 18.09 -4.44 -22.49
N SER A 155 18.02 -5.58 -23.17
CA SER A 155 17.15 -5.78 -24.33
C SER A 155 15.71 -6.23 -23.97
N ALA A 156 15.42 -6.49 -22.69
CA ALA A 156 14.08 -6.87 -22.26
C ALA A 156 13.10 -5.69 -22.38
N THR A 157 11.85 -6.00 -22.67
CA THR A 157 10.83 -4.98 -22.90
C THR A 157 10.40 -4.33 -21.58
N ASN A 158 10.67 -3.03 -21.44
CA ASN A 158 10.21 -2.18 -20.34
C ASN A 158 8.92 -1.47 -20.75
N ILE A 159 7.83 -1.69 -20.01
CA ILE A 159 6.53 -1.06 -20.28
C ILE A 159 6.17 0.07 -19.31
N THR A 160 7.13 0.51 -18.49
CA THR A 160 6.87 1.57 -17.50
C THR A 160 6.31 2.84 -18.15
N GLN A 161 6.92 3.27 -19.28
CA GLN A 161 6.48 4.46 -20.00
C GLN A 161 5.13 4.27 -20.70
N ASP A 162 4.85 3.08 -21.23
CA ASP A 162 3.56 2.76 -21.87
C ASP A 162 2.43 2.82 -20.84
N VAL A 163 2.67 2.30 -19.62
CA VAL A 163 1.71 2.37 -18.52
C VAL A 163 1.50 3.81 -18.04
N LYS A 164 2.57 4.61 -17.91
CA LYS A 164 2.44 6.06 -17.62
C LYS A 164 1.58 6.75 -18.66
N THR A 165 1.88 6.54 -19.94
CA THR A 165 1.10 7.11 -21.04
C THR A 165 -0.36 6.69 -21.00
N LYS A 166 -0.63 5.41 -20.67
CA LYS A 166 -2.01 4.90 -20.50
C LYS A 166 -2.75 5.59 -19.34
N LEU A 167 -2.03 6.01 -18.30
CA LEU A 167 -2.57 6.75 -17.16
C LEU A 167 -2.70 8.25 -17.41
N GLY A 168 -2.16 8.76 -18.53
CA GLY A 168 -2.14 10.18 -18.86
C GLY A 168 -1.05 10.98 -18.14
N LEU A 169 0.05 10.31 -17.80
CA LEU A 169 1.22 10.84 -17.09
C LEU A 169 2.34 11.22 -18.05
#